data_d5ffcbf767bb1a36a1b97dd6a52665de
#
_entry.id   d5ffcbf767bb1a36a1b97dd6a52665de
#
_cell.length_a   1.000
_cell.length_b   1.000
_cell.length_c   1.000
_cell.angle_alpha   90.00
_cell.angle_beta   90.00
_cell.angle_gamma   90.00
#
_symmetry.space_group_name_H-M   'P 1'
#
loop_
_entity.id
_entity.type
_entity.pdbx_description
1 polymer ?
#
loop_
_entity_poly.entity_id
_entity_poly.type
_entity_poly.pdbx_seq_one_letter_code
_entity_poly.pdbx_strand_id
1 'polypeptide(L)'
;GASVPDLFKQMGEDYFREAEAGALRTVSGRSKTVVACGGGTPCSADNMDLMRSTGVIVYLKLPVAALVSRLQKSKTNRPLLQGISPEEMTSRVQELMENRSGWYEQADLIIDGLTESVEEIASRIADLVRSRGAYL
;
A
#
# COMPACT_ATOMS: atom_id res chain seq x y z
N GLY A 1 20.19 -8.19 6.20
CA GLY A 1 19.56 -7.39 5.16
C GLY A 1 19.45 -5.94 5.58
N ALA A 2 19.50 -5.01 4.64
CA ALA A 2 19.33 -3.59 4.91
C ALA A 2 17.86 -3.25 5.19
N SER A 3 17.60 -2.25 6.04
CA SER A 3 16.25 -1.75 6.25
C SER A 3 15.78 -0.90 5.05
N VAL A 4 14.47 -0.70 4.90
CA VAL A 4 13.91 0.17 3.84
C VAL A 4 14.51 1.58 3.88
N PRO A 5 14.61 2.26 5.06
CA PRO A 5 15.26 3.56 5.15
C PRO A 5 16.74 3.55 4.71
N ASP A 6 17.46 2.48 5.03
CA ASP A 6 18.87 2.35 4.63
C ASP A 6 19.01 2.21 3.11
N LEU A 7 18.13 1.41 2.47
CA LEU A 7 18.11 1.27 1.01
C LEU A 7 17.83 2.61 0.32
N PHE A 8 16.84 3.36 0.80
CA PHE A 8 16.55 4.70 0.27
C PHE A 8 17.74 5.65 0.40
N LYS A 9 18.39 5.66 1.57
CA LYS A 9 19.51 6.56 1.86
C LYS A 9 20.76 6.23 1.09
N GLN A 10 21.06 4.94 0.91
CA GLN A 10 22.30 4.47 0.29
C GLN A 10 22.19 4.33 -1.23
N MET A 11 21.06 3.88 -1.74
CA MET A 11 20.87 3.48 -3.13
C MET A 11 19.88 4.37 -3.91
N GLY A 12 19.11 5.19 -3.22
CA GLY A 12 18.10 6.06 -3.84
C GLY A 12 16.75 5.39 -4.09
N GLU A 13 15.78 6.21 -4.52
CA GLU A 13 14.40 5.75 -4.73
C GLU A 13 14.28 4.77 -5.88
N ASP A 14 14.95 5.01 -7.01
CA ASP A 14 14.86 4.17 -8.21
C ASP A 14 15.30 2.73 -7.92
N TYR A 15 16.41 2.56 -7.23
CA TYR A 15 16.86 1.24 -6.82
C TYR A 15 15.87 0.55 -5.88
N PHE A 16 15.31 1.33 -4.93
CA PHE A 16 14.28 0.79 -4.03
C PHE A 16 13.05 0.31 -4.81
N ARG A 17 12.58 1.08 -5.80
CA ARG A 17 11.44 0.71 -6.65
C ARG A 17 11.70 -0.56 -7.47
N GLU A 18 12.90 -0.71 -7.99
CA GLU A 18 13.29 -1.93 -8.70
C GLU A 18 13.31 -3.15 -7.78
N ALA A 19 13.89 -3.02 -6.60
CA ALA A 19 13.92 -4.07 -5.59
C ALA A 19 12.49 -4.43 -5.11
N GLU A 20 11.63 -3.44 -4.90
CA GLU A 20 10.21 -3.61 -4.55
C GLU A 20 9.45 -4.38 -5.63
N ALA A 21 9.64 -4.03 -6.91
CA ALA A 21 9.05 -4.74 -8.04
C ALA A 21 9.56 -6.19 -8.14
N GLY A 22 10.84 -6.42 -7.88
CA GLY A 22 11.43 -7.76 -7.80
C GLY A 22 10.81 -8.61 -6.69
N ALA A 23 10.63 -8.03 -5.50
CA ALA A 23 9.97 -8.69 -4.38
C ALA A 23 8.49 -9.00 -4.71
N LEU A 24 7.77 -8.06 -5.33
CA LEU A 24 6.39 -8.26 -5.76
C LEU A 24 6.28 -9.44 -6.72
N ARG A 25 7.13 -9.52 -7.75
CA ARG A 25 7.17 -10.66 -8.68
C ARG A 25 7.38 -12.00 -7.96
N THR A 26 8.23 -12.02 -6.94
CA THR A 26 8.49 -13.22 -6.15
C THR A 26 7.28 -13.66 -5.33
N VAL A 27 6.56 -12.72 -4.70
CA VAL A 27 5.39 -13.07 -3.87
C VAL A 27 4.15 -13.35 -4.71
N SER A 28 4.02 -12.76 -5.90
CA SER A 28 2.90 -13.00 -6.83
C SER A 28 2.77 -14.46 -7.28
N GLY A 29 3.87 -15.21 -7.27
CA GLY A 29 3.86 -16.63 -7.58
C GLY A 29 3.38 -17.53 -6.43
N ARG A 30 3.04 -16.97 -5.27
CA ARG A 30 2.60 -17.74 -4.10
C ARG A 30 1.09 -17.83 -4.04
N SER A 31 0.57 -19.02 -3.72
CA SER A 31 -0.85 -19.22 -3.40
C SER A 31 -1.14 -18.99 -1.92
N LYS A 32 -2.40 -18.74 -1.57
CA LYS A 32 -2.88 -18.61 -0.17
C LYS A 32 -2.08 -17.58 0.65
N THR A 33 -1.74 -16.47 0.03
CA THR A 33 -0.88 -15.44 0.63
C THR A 33 -1.62 -14.10 0.67
N VAL A 34 -1.52 -13.41 1.80
CA VAL A 34 -1.94 -12.00 1.93
C VAL A 34 -0.69 -11.14 1.92
N VAL A 35 -0.68 -10.12 1.06
CA VAL A 35 0.46 -9.21 0.90
C VAL A 35 0.06 -7.81 1.33
N ALA A 36 0.73 -7.27 2.34
CA ALA A 36 0.60 -5.87 2.72
C ALA A 36 1.63 -5.04 1.96
N CYS A 37 1.19 -4.30 0.94
CA CYS A 37 2.05 -3.50 0.09
C CYS A 37 2.40 -2.15 0.72
N GLY A 38 3.56 -1.61 0.38
CA GLY A 38 3.83 -0.19 0.55
C GLY A 38 2.93 0.67 -0.34
N GLY A 39 2.62 1.89 0.11
CA GLY A 39 1.72 2.79 -0.65
C GLY A 39 2.24 3.19 -2.03
N GLY A 40 3.53 3.09 -2.29
CA GLY A 40 4.12 3.33 -3.61
C GLY A 40 4.16 2.11 -4.52
N THR A 41 3.99 0.91 -3.98
CA THR A 41 4.12 -0.34 -4.73
C THR A 41 3.22 -0.42 -5.97
N PRO A 42 1.92 -0.10 -5.90
CA PRO A 42 1.04 -0.15 -7.07
C PRO A 42 1.31 0.97 -8.09
N CYS A 43 2.06 2.01 -7.70
CA CYS A 43 2.31 3.20 -8.52
C CYS A 43 3.58 3.09 -9.37
N SER A 44 4.24 1.95 -9.38
CA SER A 44 5.48 1.73 -10.12
C SER A 44 5.24 0.81 -11.30
N ALA A 45 5.64 1.25 -12.49
CA ALA A 45 5.69 0.46 -13.72
C ALA A 45 4.50 -0.52 -13.87
N ASP A 46 4.79 -1.78 -14.15
CA ASP A 46 3.80 -2.83 -14.42
C ASP A 46 3.29 -3.51 -13.12
N ASN A 47 3.59 -2.94 -11.95
CA ASN A 47 3.22 -3.57 -10.69
C ASN A 47 1.71 -3.73 -10.53
N MET A 48 0.92 -2.71 -10.92
CA MET A 48 -0.53 -2.78 -10.87
C MET A 48 -1.08 -3.89 -11.77
N ASP A 49 -0.55 -4.03 -12.98
CA ASP A 49 -0.96 -5.07 -13.93
C ASP A 49 -0.60 -6.46 -13.40
N LEU A 50 0.57 -6.62 -12.82
CA LEU A 50 0.98 -7.86 -12.15
C LEU A 50 0.06 -8.20 -10.98
N MET A 51 -0.24 -7.23 -10.11
CA MET A 51 -1.15 -7.42 -8.98
C MET A 51 -2.54 -7.86 -9.44
N ARG A 52 -3.08 -7.21 -10.50
CA ARG A 52 -4.40 -7.53 -11.07
C ARG A 52 -4.47 -8.92 -11.70
N SER A 53 -3.39 -9.34 -12.36
CA SER A 53 -3.34 -10.65 -13.02
C SER A 53 -3.12 -11.82 -12.06
N THR A 54 -2.62 -11.55 -10.84
CA THR A 54 -2.20 -12.61 -9.91
C THR A 54 -2.98 -12.64 -8.60
N GLY A 55 -3.84 -11.64 -8.32
CA GLY A 55 -4.54 -11.58 -7.04
C GLY A 55 -5.77 -10.69 -7.02
N VAL A 56 -6.27 -10.48 -5.82
CA VAL A 56 -7.35 -9.54 -5.51
C VAL A 56 -6.73 -8.32 -4.83
N ILE A 57 -7.01 -7.14 -5.35
CA ILE A 57 -6.49 -5.89 -4.83
C ILE A 57 -7.53 -5.23 -3.93
N VAL A 58 -7.12 -4.93 -2.71
CA VAL A 58 -7.96 -4.24 -1.73
C VAL A 58 -7.33 -2.90 -1.36
N TYR A 59 -8.11 -1.83 -1.47
CA TYR A 59 -7.74 -0.50 -1.02
C TYR A 59 -8.50 -0.15 0.26
N LEU A 60 -7.76 0.02 1.36
CA LEU A 60 -8.28 0.55 2.61
C LEU A 60 -8.21 2.08 2.55
N LYS A 61 -9.30 2.72 2.17
CA LYS A 61 -9.38 4.16 1.99
C LYS A 61 -9.56 4.86 3.33
N LEU A 62 -8.73 5.87 3.58
CA LEU A 62 -8.79 6.71 4.77
C LEU A 62 -8.72 8.18 4.36
N PRO A 63 -9.46 9.09 5.03
CA PRO A 63 -9.29 10.52 4.87
C PRO A 63 -7.88 10.98 5.27
N VAL A 64 -7.39 12.05 4.65
CA VAL A 64 -6.05 12.61 4.91
C VAL A 64 -5.83 12.86 6.40
N ALA A 65 -6.81 13.44 7.10
CA ALA A 65 -6.70 13.71 8.54
C ALA A 65 -6.45 12.43 9.38
N ALA A 66 -7.14 11.33 9.03
CA ALA A 66 -6.93 10.04 9.71
C ALA A 66 -5.55 9.45 9.40
N LEU A 67 -5.10 9.56 8.15
CA LEU A 67 -3.75 9.15 7.75
C LEU A 67 -2.68 9.92 8.52
N VAL A 68 -2.79 11.25 8.58
CA VAL A 68 -1.86 12.11 9.33
C VAL A 68 -1.82 11.72 10.81
N SER A 69 -2.99 11.55 11.44
CA SER A 69 -3.07 11.13 12.85
C SER A 69 -2.38 9.78 13.09
N ARG A 70 -2.58 8.80 12.20
CA ARG A 70 -1.92 7.48 12.30
C ARG A 70 -0.40 7.57 12.08
N LEU A 71 0.03 8.40 11.13
CA LEU A 71 1.45 8.60 10.83
C LEU A 71 2.20 9.24 12.01
N GLN A 72 1.60 10.25 12.64
CA GLN A 72 2.18 10.91 13.82
C GLN A 72 2.33 9.96 15.03
N LYS A 73 1.39 9.01 15.17
CA LYS A 73 1.44 7.99 16.23
C LYS A 73 2.34 6.81 15.90
N SER A 74 2.69 6.63 14.64
CA SER A 74 3.50 5.50 14.18
C SER A 74 4.98 5.70 14.54
N LYS A 75 5.59 4.66 15.12
CA LYS A 75 7.04 4.59 15.32
C LYS A 75 7.80 4.17 14.05
N THR A 76 7.09 3.85 12.98
CA THR A 76 7.69 3.36 11.73
C THR A 76 8.31 4.53 10.96
N ASN A 77 9.59 4.42 10.69
CA ASN A 77 10.30 5.40 9.88
C ASN A 77 9.88 5.29 8.41
N ARG A 78 9.38 6.39 7.83
CA ARG A 78 8.94 6.47 6.43
C ARG A 78 9.81 7.47 5.68
N PRO A 79 10.65 7.01 4.73
CA PRO A 79 11.63 7.87 4.06
C PRO A 79 11.05 9.14 3.44
N LEU A 80 9.87 9.05 2.80
CA LEU A 80 9.22 10.20 2.15
C LEU A 80 8.61 11.22 3.11
N LEU A 81 8.55 10.91 4.41
CA LEU A 81 7.96 11.74 5.46
C LEU A 81 8.97 12.11 6.55
N GLN A 82 10.26 11.81 6.32
CA GLN A 82 11.31 12.14 7.28
C GLN A 82 11.60 13.62 7.32
N GLY A 83 11.80 14.15 8.54
CA GLY A 83 12.29 15.52 8.77
C GLY A 83 11.31 16.63 8.44
N ILE A 84 10.04 16.32 8.14
CA ILE A 84 9.00 17.32 7.92
C ILE A 84 8.29 17.67 9.22
N SER A 85 7.86 18.92 9.34
CA SER A 85 7.11 19.38 10.51
C SER A 85 5.68 18.78 10.54
N PRO A 86 5.00 18.78 11.69
CA PRO A 86 3.60 18.34 11.77
C PRO A 86 2.67 19.14 10.83
N GLU A 87 2.94 20.42 10.63
CA GLU A 87 2.19 21.31 9.75
C GLU A 87 2.35 20.92 8.27
N GLU A 88 3.56 20.57 7.89
CA GLU A 88 3.89 20.13 6.53
C GLU A 88 3.40 18.72 6.24
N MET A 89 3.22 17.90 7.28
CA MET A 89 2.77 16.51 7.15
C MET A 89 1.45 16.38 6.40
N THR A 90 0.48 17.24 6.73
CA THR A 90 -0.85 17.23 6.10
C THR A 90 -0.75 17.51 4.61
N SER A 91 -0.04 18.58 4.22
CA SER A 91 0.15 18.94 2.82
C SER A 91 0.88 17.84 2.04
N ARG A 92 1.90 17.25 2.65
CA ARG A 92 2.66 16.16 2.02
C ARG A 92 1.84 14.89 1.85
N VAL A 93 1.03 14.51 2.83
CA VAL A 93 0.13 13.35 2.73
C VAL A 93 -0.93 13.61 1.67
N GLN A 94 -1.49 14.81 1.62
CA GLN A 94 -2.46 15.19 0.59
C GLN A 94 -1.87 15.08 -0.81
N GLU A 95 -0.70 15.66 -1.05
CA GLU A 95 0.03 15.57 -2.33
C GLU A 95 0.27 14.11 -2.73
N LEU A 96 0.73 13.28 -1.80
CA LEU A 96 0.95 11.85 -2.06
C LEU A 96 -0.34 11.12 -2.41
N MET A 97 -1.45 11.45 -1.76
CA MET A 97 -2.76 10.86 -2.05
C MET A 97 -3.28 11.28 -3.42
N GLU A 98 -3.17 12.56 -3.78
CA GLU A 98 -3.56 13.09 -5.09
C GLU A 98 -2.78 12.41 -6.22
N ASN A 99 -1.47 12.27 -6.06
CA ASN A 99 -0.60 11.63 -7.04
C ASN A 99 -0.84 10.11 -7.19
N ARG A 100 -1.40 9.44 -6.19
CA ARG A 100 -1.57 7.99 -6.14
C ARG A 100 -3.01 7.51 -6.27
N SER A 101 -3.98 8.41 -6.13
CA SER A 101 -5.41 8.04 -6.15
C SER A 101 -5.80 7.27 -7.40
N GLY A 102 -5.33 7.68 -8.57
CA GLY A 102 -5.62 6.99 -9.83
C GLY A 102 -5.16 5.53 -9.88
N TRP A 103 -4.13 5.17 -9.09
CA TRP A 103 -3.70 3.78 -8.93
C TRP A 103 -4.56 3.04 -7.90
N TYR A 104 -4.81 3.68 -6.75
CA TYR A 104 -5.55 3.06 -5.66
C TYR A 104 -7.01 2.77 -6.03
N GLU A 105 -7.63 3.63 -6.83
CA GLU A 105 -9.01 3.47 -7.28
C GLU A 105 -9.20 2.36 -8.31
N GLN A 106 -8.13 1.76 -8.79
CA GLN A 106 -8.17 0.55 -9.62
C GLN A 106 -8.31 -0.75 -8.81
N ALA A 107 -8.37 -0.68 -7.49
CA ALA A 107 -8.57 -1.84 -6.63
C ALA A 107 -9.90 -2.56 -6.92
N ASP A 108 -9.93 -3.86 -6.73
CA ASP A 108 -11.13 -4.70 -6.87
C ASP A 108 -12.15 -4.43 -5.76
N LEU A 109 -11.67 -4.02 -4.60
CA LEU A 109 -12.48 -3.68 -3.44
C LEU A 109 -11.93 -2.43 -2.76
N ILE A 110 -12.76 -1.41 -2.63
CA ILE A 110 -12.44 -0.19 -1.87
C ILE A 110 -13.27 -0.22 -0.59
N ILE A 111 -12.60 -0.13 0.55
CA ILE A 111 -13.20 -0.22 1.88
C ILE A 111 -12.96 1.09 2.62
N ASP A 112 -13.98 1.60 3.28
CA ASP A 112 -13.83 2.72 4.23
C ASP A 112 -13.19 2.21 5.53
N GLY A 113 -11.93 2.54 5.70
CA GLY A 113 -11.15 2.11 6.86
C GLY A 113 -11.43 2.91 8.15
N LEU A 114 -12.41 3.84 8.14
CA LEU A 114 -12.87 4.54 9.35
C LEU A 114 -14.12 3.92 9.96
N THR A 115 -15.06 3.51 9.11
CA THR A 115 -16.40 3.14 9.55
C THR A 115 -16.57 1.64 9.78
N GLU A 116 -15.75 0.82 9.12
CA GLU A 116 -15.83 -0.63 9.21
C GLU A 116 -14.84 -1.17 10.25
N SER A 117 -15.25 -2.13 11.05
CA SER A 117 -14.38 -2.86 11.98
C SER A 117 -13.41 -3.79 11.23
N VAL A 118 -12.36 -4.23 11.90
CA VAL A 118 -11.40 -5.17 11.31
C VAL A 118 -12.08 -6.48 10.88
N GLU A 119 -13.03 -6.95 11.68
CA GLU A 119 -13.81 -8.17 11.43
C GLU A 119 -14.70 -8.03 10.19
N GLU A 120 -15.39 -6.90 10.04
CA GLU A 120 -16.20 -6.60 8.86
C GLU A 120 -15.36 -6.52 7.59
N ILE A 121 -14.23 -5.80 7.66
CA ILE A 121 -13.26 -5.70 6.57
C ILE A 121 -12.76 -7.09 6.16
N ALA A 122 -12.34 -7.91 7.12
CA ALA A 122 -11.84 -9.26 6.87
C ALA A 122 -12.92 -10.15 6.23
N SER A 123 -14.16 -10.06 6.70
CA SER A 123 -15.30 -10.81 6.14
C SER A 123 -15.56 -10.42 4.68
N ARG A 124 -15.62 -9.12 4.37
CA ARG A 124 -15.83 -8.62 3.00
C ARG A 124 -14.72 -9.08 2.05
N ILE A 125 -13.47 -9.04 2.49
CA ILE A 125 -12.34 -9.52 1.69
C ILE A 125 -12.47 -11.02 1.44
N ALA A 126 -12.79 -11.81 2.46
CA ALA A 126 -12.98 -13.26 2.34
C ALA A 126 -14.11 -13.61 1.38
N ASP A 127 -15.23 -12.89 1.42
CA ASP A 127 -16.37 -13.11 0.53
C ASP A 127 -16.01 -12.80 -0.93
N LEU A 128 -15.26 -11.71 -1.18
CA LEU A 128 -14.78 -11.39 -2.52
C LEU A 128 -13.83 -12.48 -3.06
N VAL A 129 -12.88 -12.94 -2.24
CA VAL A 129 -11.95 -14.00 -2.64
C VAL A 129 -12.69 -15.30 -2.97
N ARG A 130 -13.68 -15.69 -2.16
CA ARG A 130 -14.52 -16.87 -2.42
C ARG A 130 -15.33 -16.75 -3.71
N SER A 131 -15.94 -15.57 -3.94
CA SER A 131 -16.78 -15.33 -5.12
C SER A 131 -16.01 -15.42 -6.44
N ARG A 132 -14.72 -15.11 -6.41
CA ARG A 132 -13.85 -15.20 -7.58
C ARG A 132 -13.31 -16.60 -7.85
N GLY A 133 -13.69 -17.60 -7.06
CA GLY A 133 -13.16 -18.96 -7.17
C GLY A 133 -11.64 -19.03 -6.93
N ALA A 134 -11.09 -17.97 -6.41
CA ALA A 134 -9.67 -17.83 -6.16
C ALA A 134 -9.36 -18.36 -4.74
N TYR A 135 -8.84 -19.57 -4.66
CA TYR A 135 -7.87 -19.89 -3.59
C TYR A 135 -8.43 -20.23 -2.21
N LEU A 136 -9.26 -21.20 -2.12
CA LEU A 136 -9.32 -21.97 -0.88
C LEU A 136 -8.49 -23.24 -0.99
#